data_28f3bf4ce89c107a98476effb4bdd77c
#
_entry.id   28f3bf4ce89c107a98476effb4bdd77c
#
_cell.length_a   1.000
_cell.length_b   1.000
_cell.length_c   1.000
_cell.angle_alpha   90.00
_cell.angle_beta   90.00
_cell.angle_gamma   90.00
#
_symmetry.space_group_name_H-M   'P 1'
#
loop_
_entity.id
_entity.type
_entity.pdbx_description
1 polymer ?
#
loop_
_entity_poly.entity_id
_entity_poly.type
_entity_poly.pdbx_seq_one_letter_code
_entity_poly.pdbx_strand_id
1 'polypeptide(L)'
;MKVRTILFAALSLAALHANAQRIKGSDTVLPVAQQTAERFMNREPDARVTVTGGGTGVGISALMDNTTDIAMASRPIKFSEKMKAKAAKRDIDEVIVAYDALAVVVHPSNPV
;
A
#
# COMPACT_ATOMS: atom_id res chain seq x y z
N MET A 1 -21.52 41.02 -1.87
CA MET A 1 -21.81 39.65 -1.39
C MET A 1 -21.58 38.58 -2.45
N LYS A 2 -21.92 38.76 -3.72
CA LYS A 2 -21.80 37.73 -4.77
C LYS A 2 -20.35 37.31 -5.08
N VAL A 3 -19.38 38.20 -5.08
CA VAL A 3 -17.97 37.92 -5.40
C VAL A 3 -17.27 37.09 -4.32
N ARG A 4 -17.59 37.35 -3.03
CA ARG A 4 -17.03 36.58 -1.89
C ARG A 4 -17.53 35.13 -1.88
N THR A 5 -18.79 34.88 -2.27
CA THR A 5 -19.38 33.55 -2.36
C THR A 5 -18.76 32.74 -3.50
N ILE A 6 -18.46 33.36 -4.63
CA ILE A 6 -17.80 32.74 -5.78
C ILE A 6 -16.35 32.35 -5.44
N LEU A 7 -15.63 33.20 -4.68
CA LEU A 7 -14.27 32.93 -4.26
C LEU A 7 -14.17 31.72 -3.31
N PHE A 8 -15.13 31.57 -2.38
CA PHE A 8 -15.21 30.41 -1.50
C PHE A 8 -15.57 29.11 -2.25
N ALA A 9 -16.47 29.19 -3.24
CA ALA A 9 -16.82 28.03 -4.08
C ALA A 9 -15.65 27.58 -4.96
N ALA A 10 -14.84 28.51 -5.51
CA ALA A 10 -13.66 28.17 -6.29
C ALA A 10 -12.53 27.56 -5.42
N LEU A 11 -12.38 28.00 -4.17
CA LEU A 11 -11.37 27.46 -3.26
C LEU A 11 -11.73 26.04 -2.80
N SER A 12 -13.03 25.71 -2.67
CA SER A 12 -13.48 24.36 -2.30
C SER A 12 -13.33 23.33 -3.43
N LEU A 13 -13.37 23.78 -4.70
CA LEU A 13 -13.16 22.90 -5.86
C LEU A 13 -11.68 22.52 -6.06
N ALA A 14 -10.75 23.37 -5.64
CA ALA A 14 -9.30 23.09 -5.74
C ALA A 14 -8.82 22.02 -4.75
N ALA A 15 -9.57 21.74 -3.67
CA ALA A 15 -9.21 20.75 -2.68
C ALA A 15 -9.51 19.28 -3.08
N LEU A 16 -10.13 19.05 -4.24
CA LEU A 16 -10.61 17.72 -4.69
C LEU A 16 -9.58 16.88 -5.44
N HIS A 17 -8.35 17.34 -5.61
CA HIS A 17 -7.32 16.64 -6.40
C HIS A 17 -6.13 16.12 -5.58
N ALA A 18 -6.25 15.98 -4.28
CA ALA A 18 -5.24 15.26 -3.51
C ALA A 18 -5.43 13.75 -3.73
N ASN A 19 -4.78 13.20 -4.75
CA ASN A 19 -4.65 11.75 -4.94
C ASN A 19 -3.79 11.20 -3.81
N ALA A 20 -4.38 10.96 -2.63
CA ALA A 20 -3.73 10.30 -1.53
C ALA A 20 -3.79 8.79 -1.77
N GLN A 21 -2.65 8.18 -2.05
CA GLN A 21 -2.51 6.73 -2.16
C GLN A 21 -2.27 6.10 -0.80
N ARG A 22 -2.99 5.05 -0.50
CA ARG A 22 -2.88 4.29 0.75
C ARG A 22 -2.26 2.93 0.47
N ILE A 23 -1.17 2.64 1.16
CA ILE A 23 -0.44 1.38 1.07
C ILE A 23 -0.48 0.70 2.43
N LYS A 24 -0.91 -0.55 2.50
CA LYS A 24 -1.02 -1.27 3.78
C LYS A 24 -0.65 -2.74 3.64
N GLY A 25 -0.05 -3.32 4.68
CA GLY A 25 0.16 -4.77 4.70
C GLY A 25 1.41 -5.23 5.42
N SER A 26 2.23 -6.04 4.75
CA SER A 26 3.37 -6.75 5.32
C SER A 26 4.37 -5.84 6.01
N ASP A 27 4.69 -6.16 7.26
CA ASP A 27 5.74 -5.47 8.03
C ASP A 27 7.15 -5.76 7.48
N THR A 28 7.34 -6.91 6.83
CA THR A 28 8.61 -7.25 6.15
C THR A 28 8.87 -6.32 4.96
N VAL A 29 7.83 -5.95 4.23
CA VAL A 29 7.92 -5.07 3.05
C VAL A 29 7.89 -3.59 3.44
N LEU A 30 7.40 -3.28 4.65
CA LEU A 30 7.18 -1.93 5.13
C LEU A 30 8.36 -0.98 4.96
N PRO A 31 9.62 -1.32 5.34
CA PRO A 31 10.76 -0.41 5.20
C PRO A 31 11.05 -0.04 3.75
N VAL A 32 10.96 -1.02 2.85
CA VAL A 32 11.18 -0.81 1.40
C VAL A 32 10.09 0.09 0.82
N ALA A 33 8.82 -0.16 1.19
CA ALA A 33 7.70 0.62 0.73
C ALA A 33 7.73 2.06 1.25
N GLN A 34 8.10 2.28 2.51
CA GLN A 34 8.27 3.62 3.10
C GLN A 34 9.35 4.41 2.36
N GLN A 35 10.53 3.82 2.18
CA GLN A 35 11.64 4.50 1.48
C GLN A 35 11.27 4.81 0.01
N THR A 36 10.54 3.91 -0.64
CA THR A 36 10.08 4.11 -2.03
C THR A 36 9.04 5.23 -2.10
N ALA A 37 8.08 5.26 -1.17
CA ALA A 37 7.08 6.31 -1.07
C ALA A 37 7.70 7.69 -0.82
N GLU A 38 8.67 7.78 0.08
CA GLU A 38 9.41 9.02 0.34
C GLU A 38 10.13 9.52 -0.91
N ARG A 39 10.84 8.63 -1.62
CA ARG A 39 11.52 8.98 -2.88
C ARG A 39 10.54 9.41 -3.96
N PHE A 40 9.38 8.77 -4.04
CA PHE A 40 8.33 9.12 -4.98
C PHE A 40 7.77 10.52 -4.67
N MET A 41 7.39 10.79 -3.43
CA MET A 41 6.88 12.11 -3.01
C MET A 41 7.92 13.24 -3.17
N ASN A 42 9.21 12.93 -3.07
CA ASN A 42 10.27 13.91 -3.34
C ASN A 42 10.39 14.27 -4.83
N ARG A 43 9.98 13.38 -5.73
CA ARG A 43 9.97 13.62 -7.19
C ARG A 43 8.65 14.22 -7.67
N GLU A 44 7.57 13.87 -7.00
CA GLU A 44 6.20 14.28 -7.32
C GLU A 44 5.64 15.07 -6.14
N PRO A 45 5.85 16.39 -6.07
CA PRO A 45 5.51 17.21 -4.90
C PRO A 45 4.03 17.21 -4.53
N ASP A 46 3.16 16.94 -5.51
CA ASP A 46 1.71 16.86 -5.33
C ASP A 46 1.24 15.48 -4.87
N ALA A 47 2.10 14.47 -4.91
CA ALA A 47 1.77 13.12 -4.47
C ALA A 47 1.65 13.05 -2.94
N ARG A 48 0.68 12.28 -2.47
CA ARG A 48 0.49 11.97 -1.05
C ARG A 48 0.38 10.46 -0.92
N VAL A 49 1.36 9.84 -0.29
CA VAL A 49 1.40 8.39 -0.08
C VAL A 49 1.48 8.10 1.41
N THR A 50 0.58 7.28 1.91
CA THR A 50 0.60 6.79 3.29
C THR A 50 0.92 5.30 3.28
N VAL A 51 1.93 4.89 4.06
CA VAL A 51 2.35 3.49 4.17
C VAL A 51 2.17 3.02 5.60
N THR A 52 1.42 1.95 5.81
CA THR A 52 1.15 1.37 7.13
C THR A 52 1.37 -0.14 7.13
N GLY A 53 1.90 -0.67 8.22
CA GLY A 53 2.08 -2.10 8.44
C GLY A 53 0.80 -2.80 8.93
N GLY A 54 0.97 -3.95 9.56
CA GLY A 54 -0.10 -4.75 10.17
C GLY A 54 -0.21 -6.17 9.62
N GLY A 55 0.72 -6.56 8.75
CA GLY A 55 0.81 -7.90 8.18
C GLY A 55 0.10 -8.08 6.84
N THR A 56 0.56 -9.06 6.05
CA THR A 56 0.05 -9.35 4.69
C THR A 56 -1.46 -9.58 4.66
N GLY A 57 -2.01 -10.34 5.61
CA GLY A 57 -3.45 -10.64 5.65
C GLY A 57 -4.31 -9.39 5.86
N VAL A 58 -3.84 -8.47 6.70
CA VAL A 58 -4.52 -7.18 6.95
C VAL A 58 -4.50 -6.31 5.71
N GLY A 59 -3.36 -6.25 4.99
CA GLY A 59 -3.24 -5.52 3.73
C GLY A 59 -4.20 -6.05 2.65
N ILE A 60 -4.24 -7.38 2.47
CA ILE A 60 -5.14 -8.00 1.49
C ILE A 60 -6.62 -7.77 1.86
N SER A 61 -6.99 -7.88 3.14
CA SER A 61 -8.36 -7.58 3.58
C SER A 61 -8.71 -6.12 3.33
N ALA A 62 -7.81 -5.19 3.68
CA ALA A 62 -8.00 -3.76 3.45
C ALA A 62 -8.16 -3.42 1.95
N LEU A 63 -7.45 -4.13 1.07
CA LEU A 63 -7.60 -3.98 -0.39
C LEU A 63 -8.99 -4.45 -0.85
N MET A 64 -9.48 -5.57 -0.31
CA MET A 64 -10.83 -6.06 -0.61
C MET A 64 -11.91 -5.12 -0.11
N ASP A 65 -11.74 -4.53 1.07
CA ASP A 65 -12.66 -3.59 1.70
C ASP A 65 -12.56 -2.16 1.14
N ASN A 66 -11.68 -1.94 0.14
CA ASN A 66 -11.43 -0.62 -0.45
C ASN A 66 -10.92 0.45 0.54
N THR A 67 -10.27 0.01 1.61
CA THR A 67 -9.66 0.90 2.61
C THR A 67 -8.17 1.14 2.37
N THR A 68 -7.57 0.44 1.40
CA THR A 68 -6.23 0.70 0.85
C THR A 68 -6.25 0.55 -0.67
N ASP A 69 -5.30 1.17 -1.34
CA ASP A 69 -5.18 1.15 -2.79
C ASP A 69 -4.14 0.12 -3.25
N ILE A 70 -3.13 -0.13 -2.41
CA ILE A 70 -2.08 -1.13 -2.64
C ILE A 70 -1.90 -1.96 -1.37
N ALA A 71 -1.87 -3.29 -1.52
CA ALA A 71 -1.54 -4.21 -0.44
C ALA A 71 -0.09 -4.67 -0.54
N MET A 72 0.69 -4.50 0.53
CA MET A 72 2.02 -5.10 0.66
C MET A 72 1.89 -6.55 1.11
N ALA A 73 2.57 -7.46 0.42
CA ALA A 73 2.57 -8.87 0.76
C ALA A 73 3.98 -9.46 0.74
N SER A 74 4.32 -10.27 1.73
CA SER A 74 5.56 -11.06 1.80
C SER A 74 5.35 -12.53 1.42
N ARG A 75 4.19 -12.86 0.86
CA ARG A 75 3.81 -14.16 0.32
C ARG A 75 2.84 -13.98 -0.84
N PRO A 76 2.70 -14.98 -1.71
CA PRO A 76 1.64 -14.98 -2.73
C PRO A 76 0.24 -14.89 -2.11
N ILE A 77 -0.69 -14.33 -2.87
CA ILE A 77 -2.10 -14.31 -2.49
C ILE A 77 -2.65 -15.75 -2.44
N LYS A 78 -3.36 -16.10 -1.37
CA LYS A 78 -3.97 -17.42 -1.20
C LYS A 78 -5.14 -17.62 -2.15
N PHE A 79 -5.42 -18.88 -2.50
CA PHE A 79 -6.58 -19.21 -3.33
C PHE A 79 -7.90 -18.70 -2.74
N SER A 80 -8.10 -18.84 -1.42
CA SER A 80 -9.29 -18.32 -0.72
C SER A 80 -9.41 -16.79 -0.79
N GLU A 81 -8.28 -16.08 -0.78
CA GLU A 81 -8.24 -14.62 -0.92
C GLU A 81 -8.59 -14.21 -2.37
N LYS A 82 -8.06 -14.93 -3.37
CA LYS A 82 -8.43 -14.75 -4.79
C LYS A 82 -9.93 -14.97 -5.03
N MET A 83 -10.49 -16.02 -4.42
CA MET A 83 -11.93 -16.31 -4.55
C MET A 83 -12.80 -15.23 -3.91
N LYS A 84 -12.40 -14.70 -2.75
CA LYS A 84 -13.08 -13.57 -2.10
C LYS A 84 -13.03 -12.30 -2.96
N ALA A 85 -11.86 -11.98 -3.52
CA ALA A 85 -11.69 -10.85 -4.42
C ALA A 85 -12.62 -10.96 -5.64
N LYS A 86 -12.66 -12.14 -6.27
CA LYS A 86 -13.55 -12.41 -7.41
C LYS A 86 -15.04 -12.29 -7.04
N ALA A 87 -15.44 -12.81 -5.87
CA ALA A 87 -16.80 -12.67 -5.36
C ALA A 87 -17.17 -11.19 -5.10
N ALA A 88 -16.22 -10.38 -4.66
CA ALA A 88 -16.37 -8.95 -4.50
C ALA A 88 -16.24 -8.15 -5.82
N LYS A 89 -16.12 -8.82 -6.97
CA LYS A 89 -15.89 -8.23 -8.30
C LYS A 89 -14.67 -7.32 -8.33
N ARG A 90 -13.61 -7.72 -7.61
CA ARG A 90 -12.31 -7.05 -7.58
C ARG A 90 -11.32 -7.82 -8.42
N ASP A 91 -10.72 -7.13 -9.38
CA ASP A 91 -9.55 -7.63 -10.09
C ASP A 91 -8.30 -7.18 -9.32
N ILE A 92 -7.41 -8.14 -9.01
CA ILE A 92 -6.19 -7.89 -8.23
C ILE A 92 -5.00 -8.32 -9.07
N ASP A 93 -4.16 -7.35 -9.41
CA ASP A 93 -2.87 -7.59 -10.03
C ASP A 93 -1.82 -7.86 -8.94
N GLU A 94 -1.02 -8.91 -9.15
CA GLU A 94 0.08 -9.29 -8.26
C GLU A 94 1.41 -8.97 -8.94
N VAL A 95 2.16 -8.02 -8.37
CA VAL A 95 3.46 -7.58 -8.91
C VAL A 95 4.56 -7.91 -7.91
N ILE A 96 5.57 -8.67 -8.36
CA ILE A 96 6.76 -8.98 -7.56
C ILE A 96 7.71 -7.78 -7.63
N VAL A 97 7.99 -7.16 -6.48
CA VAL A 97 8.85 -5.97 -6.37
C VAL A 97 10.26 -6.29 -5.89
N ALA A 98 10.45 -7.42 -5.19
CA ALA A 98 11.74 -7.86 -4.68
C ALA A 98 11.69 -9.35 -4.29
N TYR A 99 12.84 -9.97 -4.16
CA TYR A 99 13.04 -11.30 -3.58
C TYR A 99 13.78 -11.16 -2.27
N ASP A 100 13.38 -11.95 -1.28
CA ASP A 100 14.06 -12.07 0.01
C ASP A 100 14.58 -13.50 0.18
N ALA A 101 15.62 -13.68 0.97
CA ALA A 101 16.21 -14.98 1.26
C ALA A 101 16.35 -15.16 2.77
N LEU A 102 15.91 -16.30 3.26
CA LEU A 102 16.07 -16.71 4.65
C LEU A 102 17.22 -17.71 4.75
N ALA A 103 18.21 -17.41 5.59
CA ALA A 103 19.29 -18.33 5.90
C ALA A 103 19.29 -18.72 7.36
N VAL A 104 19.52 -20.00 7.63
CA VAL A 104 19.76 -20.49 9.00
C VAL A 104 21.26 -20.44 9.27
N VAL A 105 21.63 -19.70 10.29
CA VAL A 105 23.03 -19.60 10.72
C VAL A 105 23.19 -20.35 12.02
N VAL A 106 24.18 -21.25 12.08
CA VAL A 106 24.51 -22.04 13.26
C VAL A 106 25.97 -21.80 13.65
N HIS A 107 26.28 -22.07 14.92
CA HIS A 107 27.66 -22.00 15.40
C HIS A 107 28.53 -23.05 14.67
N PRO A 108 29.81 -22.76 14.33
CA PRO A 108 30.68 -23.71 13.62
C PRO A 108 30.87 -25.07 14.29
N SER A 109 30.70 -25.14 15.62
CA SER A 109 30.76 -26.39 16.38
C SER A 109 29.41 -27.11 16.50
N ASN A 110 28.36 -26.63 15.84
CA ASN A 110 27.07 -27.31 15.87
C ASN A 110 27.17 -28.62 15.08
N PRO A 111 26.83 -29.79 15.70
CA PRO A 111 26.97 -31.11 15.05
C PRO A 111 25.85 -31.44 14.05
N VAL A 112 24.88 -30.53 13.84
CA VAL A 112 23.75 -30.74 12.92
C VAL A 112 23.94 -29.92 11.67
#